data_eee46dc4ef5beb4a06ec80f79d823be8
#
_entry.id   eee46dc4ef5beb4a06ec80f79d823be8
#
_cell.length_a   1.000
_cell.length_b   1.000
_cell.length_c   1.000
_cell.angle_alpha   90.00
_cell.angle_beta   90.00
_cell.angle_gamma   90.00
#
_symmetry.space_group_name_H-M   'P 1'
#
loop_
_entity.id
_entity.type
_entity.pdbx_description
1 polymer ?
#
loop_
_entity_poly.entity_id
_entity_poly.type
_entity_poly.pdbx_seq_one_letter_code
_entity_poly.pdbx_strand_id
1 'polypeptide(L)'
;MALVWFREDTPVWDAAKRSILEGAPAGALELPHLRVGDLVPGEWFRVEDDGTTVGYGWMDCTWGDAEITLAVDPRRRGEGVGAFIVRQLEKEASSRGVNYLYNAVRPAHPDRIRVTRWLERNGFEPSGDGLHKRRVPR
;
A
#
# COMPACT_ATOMS: atom_id res chain seq x y z
N MET A 1 17.26 5.42 -10.41
CA MET A 1 16.18 5.72 -9.46
C MET A 1 16.61 5.24 -8.07
N ALA A 2 16.63 6.14 -7.10
CA ALA A 2 17.06 5.83 -5.73
C ALA A 2 15.86 5.99 -4.78
N LEU A 3 15.14 4.90 -4.55
CA LEU A 3 13.95 4.90 -3.69
C LEU A 3 14.36 4.84 -2.22
N VAL A 4 13.80 5.74 -1.42
CA VAL A 4 14.02 5.82 0.03
C VAL A 4 12.69 5.66 0.73
N TRP A 5 12.70 4.88 1.82
CA TRP A 5 11.52 4.51 2.61
C TRP A 5 11.51 5.29 3.93
N PHE A 6 10.41 5.96 4.20
CA PHE A 6 10.23 6.74 5.43
C PHE A 6 8.96 6.34 6.15
N ARG A 7 9.06 6.10 7.45
CA ARG A 7 7.89 5.97 8.30
C ARG A 7 7.36 7.36 8.65
N GLU A 8 6.05 7.51 8.60
CA GLU A 8 5.38 8.72 9.08
C GLU A 8 4.93 8.50 10.52
N ASP A 9 5.55 9.21 11.48
CA ASP A 9 5.25 9.03 12.91
C ASP A 9 3.84 9.52 13.26
N THR A 10 3.40 10.60 12.61
CA THR A 10 2.05 11.14 12.79
C THR A 10 1.45 11.38 11.41
N PRO A 11 0.92 10.31 10.78
CA PRO A 11 0.43 10.43 9.42
C PRO A 11 -0.81 11.32 9.35
N VAL A 12 -0.71 12.37 8.55
CA VAL A 12 -1.82 13.31 8.31
C VAL A 12 -2.11 13.41 6.82
N TRP A 13 -3.34 13.75 6.48
CA TRP A 13 -3.71 14.04 5.12
C TRP A 13 -3.01 15.32 4.67
N ASP A 14 -2.28 15.25 3.57
CA ASP A 14 -1.51 16.36 3.04
C ASP A 14 -1.63 16.45 1.52
N ALA A 15 -1.02 17.47 0.94
CA ALA A 15 -1.10 17.71 -0.50
C ALA A 15 -0.48 16.56 -1.33
N ALA A 16 0.59 15.94 -0.85
CA ALA A 16 1.23 14.83 -1.55
C ALA A 16 0.33 13.58 -1.55
N LYS A 17 -0.28 13.25 -0.41
CA LYS A 17 -1.24 12.13 -0.33
C LYS A 17 -2.43 12.40 -1.25
N ARG A 18 -2.97 13.59 -1.18
CA ARG A 18 -4.10 13.99 -2.03
C ARG A 18 -3.76 13.80 -3.51
N SER A 19 -2.63 14.31 -3.95
CA SER A 19 -2.21 14.21 -5.34
C SER A 19 -2.05 12.76 -5.81
N ILE A 20 -1.39 11.93 -5.00
CA ILE A 20 -1.10 10.53 -5.35
C ILE A 20 -2.35 9.65 -5.25
N LEU A 21 -3.13 9.79 -4.18
CA LEU A 21 -4.30 8.94 -3.98
C LEU A 21 -5.49 9.32 -4.85
N GLU A 22 -5.68 10.59 -5.16
CA GLU A 22 -6.69 11.03 -6.12
C GLU A 22 -6.38 10.56 -7.55
N GLY A 23 -5.14 10.18 -7.83
CA GLY A 23 -4.78 9.55 -9.09
C GLY A 23 -5.23 8.09 -9.19
N ALA A 24 -5.72 7.48 -8.11
CA ALA A 24 -6.27 6.14 -8.16
C ALA A 24 -7.66 6.16 -8.82
N PRO A 25 -8.02 5.10 -9.58
CA PRO A 25 -9.35 5.00 -10.16
C PRO A 25 -10.45 5.04 -9.08
N ALA A 26 -11.60 5.59 -9.43
CA ALA A 26 -12.76 5.59 -8.54
C ALA A 26 -13.11 4.15 -8.11
N GLY A 27 -13.34 3.93 -6.82
CA GLY A 27 -13.63 2.61 -6.26
C GLY A 27 -12.40 1.75 -5.94
N ALA A 28 -11.20 2.21 -6.26
CA ALA A 28 -9.96 1.47 -5.97
C ALA A 28 -9.58 1.53 -4.49
N LEU A 29 -9.83 2.66 -3.85
CA LEU A 29 -9.49 2.90 -2.45
C LEU A 29 -10.72 3.31 -1.66
N GLU A 30 -10.78 2.85 -0.41
CA GLU A 30 -11.84 3.23 0.51
C GLU A 30 -11.23 4.08 1.62
N LEU A 31 -11.32 5.38 1.43
CA LEU A 31 -10.83 6.34 2.40
C LEU A 31 -11.98 7.22 2.87
N PRO A 32 -12.00 7.59 4.17
CA PRO A 32 -12.97 8.59 4.65
C PRO A 32 -12.69 9.93 3.96
N HIS A 33 -13.69 10.80 3.98
CA HIS A 33 -13.50 12.17 3.51
C HIS A 33 -12.51 12.88 4.45
N LEU A 34 -11.36 13.29 3.92
CA LEU A 34 -10.27 13.86 4.70
C LEU A 34 -9.98 15.29 4.28
N ARG A 35 -9.63 16.11 5.25
CA ARG A 35 -9.13 17.47 5.06
C ARG A 35 -7.64 17.51 5.34
N VAL A 36 -6.93 18.42 4.72
CA VAL A 36 -5.51 18.64 5.01
C VAL A 36 -5.32 18.85 6.52
N GLY A 37 -4.42 18.07 7.11
CA GLY A 37 -4.15 18.08 8.55
C GLY A 37 -4.88 17.01 9.35
N ASP A 38 -5.91 16.37 8.80
CA ASP A 38 -6.59 15.26 9.48
C ASP A 38 -5.67 14.07 9.60
N LEU A 39 -5.73 13.37 10.73
CA LEU A 39 -5.03 12.10 10.90
C LEU A 39 -5.60 11.04 9.96
N VAL A 40 -4.73 10.27 9.35
CA VAL A 40 -5.15 9.14 8.51
C VAL A 40 -5.02 7.84 9.30
N PRO A 41 -5.95 6.88 9.11
CA PRO A 41 -5.88 5.60 9.83
C PRO A 41 -4.76 4.71 9.29
N GLY A 42 -4.23 3.86 10.15
CA GLY A 42 -3.19 2.91 9.80
C GLY A 42 -1.78 3.44 10.01
N GLU A 43 -0.82 2.59 9.74
CA GLU A 43 0.59 2.95 9.79
C GLU A 43 1.06 3.27 8.38
N TRP A 44 1.53 4.49 8.18
CA TRP A 44 1.86 5.03 6.86
C TRP A 44 3.34 5.17 6.65
N PHE A 45 3.74 4.88 5.41
CA PHE A 45 5.11 5.02 4.95
C PHE A 45 5.13 5.75 3.62
N ARG A 46 6.14 6.58 3.44
CA ARG A 46 6.33 7.40 2.25
C ARG A 46 7.53 6.89 1.47
N VAL A 47 7.42 6.84 0.16
CA VAL A 47 8.53 6.57 -0.75
C VAL A 47 8.93 7.84 -1.45
N GLU A 48 10.21 8.17 -1.38
CA GLU A 48 10.77 9.30 -2.10
C GLU A 48 11.82 8.83 -3.10
N ASP A 49 11.87 9.52 -4.23
CA ASP A 49 12.91 9.41 -5.24
C ASP A 49 13.53 10.80 -5.40
N ASP A 50 14.78 10.95 -4.98
CA ASP A 50 15.50 12.23 -5.01
C ASP A 50 14.70 13.37 -4.37
N GLY A 51 14.16 13.12 -3.19
CA GLY A 51 13.40 14.11 -2.42
C GLY A 51 11.96 14.32 -2.87
N THR A 52 11.52 13.65 -3.93
CA THR A 52 10.16 13.75 -4.44
C THR A 52 9.34 12.54 -4.00
N THR A 53 8.19 12.76 -3.38
CA THR A 53 7.30 11.66 -2.99
C THR A 53 6.68 11.02 -4.23
N VAL A 54 6.88 9.71 -4.37
CA VAL A 54 6.42 8.94 -5.54
C VAL A 54 5.42 7.84 -5.18
N GLY A 55 5.21 7.57 -3.92
CA GLY A 55 4.25 6.57 -3.48
C GLY A 55 4.08 6.51 -1.98
N TYR A 56 3.07 5.77 -1.56
CA TYR A 56 2.76 5.47 -0.17
C TYR A 56 2.43 4.00 -0.01
N GLY A 57 2.80 3.45 1.13
CA GLY A 57 2.28 2.18 1.59
C GLY A 57 1.76 2.33 3.01
N TRP A 58 0.68 1.64 3.33
CA TRP A 58 0.20 1.62 4.71
C TRP A 58 -0.35 0.25 5.07
N MET A 59 -0.38 -0.01 6.36
CA MET A 59 -0.85 -1.30 6.86
C MET A 59 -1.63 -1.14 8.15
N ASP A 60 -2.56 -2.06 8.34
CA ASP A 60 -3.36 -2.24 9.53
C ASP A 60 -3.14 -3.66 10.05
N CYS A 61 -2.57 -3.79 11.25
CA CYS A 61 -2.29 -5.08 11.85
C CYS A 61 -3.45 -5.51 12.75
N THR A 62 -3.98 -6.71 12.49
CA THR A 62 -5.08 -7.28 13.27
C THR A 62 -4.87 -8.79 13.40
N TRP A 63 -4.83 -9.27 14.63
CA TRP A 63 -4.74 -10.72 14.92
C TRP A 63 -3.56 -11.41 14.25
N GLY A 64 -2.41 -10.75 14.20
CA GLY A 64 -1.19 -11.32 13.65
C GLY A 64 -1.04 -11.24 12.14
N ASP A 65 -2.01 -10.65 11.44
CA ASP A 65 -1.94 -10.38 10.01
C ASP A 65 -2.00 -8.87 9.75
N ALA A 66 -1.49 -8.44 8.62
CA ALA A 66 -1.51 -7.03 8.24
C ALA A 66 -2.22 -6.84 6.90
N GLU A 67 -3.28 -6.05 6.91
CA GLU A 67 -3.86 -5.54 5.68
C GLU A 67 -2.97 -4.46 5.12
N ILE A 68 -2.56 -4.61 3.87
CA ILE A 68 -1.73 -3.62 3.20
C ILE A 68 -2.50 -2.92 2.09
N THR A 69 -2.17 -1.65 1.92
CA THR A 69 -2.62 -0.86 0.78
C THR A 69 -1.42 -0.06 0.29
N LEU A 70 -1.41 0.23 -0.99
CA LEU A 70 -0.35 1.06 -1.57
C LEU A 70 -0.91 1.92 -2.69
N ALA A 71 -0.25 3.03 -2.91
CA ALA A 71 -0.56 3.94 -3.99
C ALA A 71 0.73 4.48 -4.59
N VAL A 72 0.83 4.44 -5.90
CA VAL A 72 1.98 4.95 -6.65
C VAL A 72 1.53 6.15 -7.47
N ASP A 73 2.36 7.20 -7.51
CA ASP A 73 2.10 8.34 -8.38
C ASP A 73 1.82 7.82 -9.79
N PRO A 74 0.69 8.20 -10.41
CA PRO A 74 0.34 7.72 -11.74
C PRO A 74 1.42 7.96 -12.79
N ARG A 75 2.23 9.01 -12.63
CA ARG A 75 3.33 9.34 -13.54
C ARG A 75 4.54 8.41 -13.39
N ARG A 76 4.57 7.62 -12.32
CA ARG A 76 5.71 6.76 -11.97
C ARG A 76 5.35 5.27 -12.01
N ARG A 77 4.23 4.92 -12.60
CA ARG A 77 3.81 3.53 -12.75
C ARG A 77 4.72 2.78 -13.72
N GLY A 78 4.91 1.47 -13.47
CA GLY A 78 5.77 0.64 -14.28
C GLY A 78 7.26 0.78 -13.99
N GLU A 79 7.65 1.54 -12.97
CA GLU A 79 9.05 1.77 -12.59
C GLU A 79 9.50 0.93 -11.38
N GLY A 80 8.65 0.04 -10.88
CA GLY A 80 9.00 -0.82 -9.75
C GLY A 80 8.72 -0.24 -8.38
N VAL A 81 8.08 0.92 -8.27
CA VAL A 81 7.77 1.56 -6.99
C VAL A 81 6.83 0.69 -6.16
N GLY A 82 5.78 0.14 -6.77
CA GLY A 82 4.85 -0.75 -6.06
C GLY A 82 5.51 -1.99 -5.48
N ALA A 83 6.36 -2.65 -6.26
CA ALA A 83 7.10 -3.82 -5.78
C ALA A 83 8.06 -3.45 -4.64
N PHE A 84 8.69 -2.29 -4.71
CA PHE A 84 9.53 -1.77 -3.63
C PHE A 84 8.70 -1.59 -2.35
N ILE A 85 7.51 -0.99 -2.45
CA ILE A 85 6.60 -0.80 -1.31
C ILE A 85 6.25 -2.13 -0.65
N VAL A 86 5.87 -3.13 -1.44
CA VAL A 86 5.53 -4.47 -0.89
C VAL A 86 6.71 -5.06 -0.13
N ARG A 87 7.92 -4.98 -0.67
CA ARG A 87 9.12 -5.50 0.01
C ARG A 87 9.40 -4.77 1.31
N GLN A 88 9.19 -3.46 1.34
CA GLN A 88 9.42 -2.69 2.57
C GLN A 88 8.34 -2.97 3.61
N LEU A 89 7.08 -3.05 3.23
CA LEU A 89 6.00 -3.45 4.14
C LEU A 89 6.23 -4.84 4.71
N GLU A 90 6.75 -5.76 3.91
CA GLU A 90 7.13 -7.10 4.38
C GLU A 90 8.20 -7.03 5.46
N LYS A 91 9.22 -6.21 5.29
CA LYS A 91 10.26 -6.02 6.31
C LYS A 91 9.69 -5.45 7.60
N GLU A 92 8.82 -4.45 7.50
CA GLU A 92 8.14 -3.88 8.67
C GLU A 92 7.30 -4.92 9.39
N ALA A 93 6.52 -5.71 8.64
CA ALA A 93 5.70 -6.77 9.18
C ALA A 93 6.53 -7.88 9.84
N SER A 94 7.63 -8.27 9.20
CA SER A 94 8.54 -9.28 9.72
C SER A 94 9.12 -8.87 11.08
N SER A 95 9.51 -7.61 11.23
CA SER A 95 10.05 -7.08 12.49
C SER A 95 9.05 -7.10 13.64
N ARG A 96 7.75 -7.21 13.34
CA ARG A 96 6.66 -7.24 14.33
C ARG A 96 6.05 -8.61 14.54
N GLY A 97 6.62 -9.64 13.91
CA GLY A 97 6.08 -11.00 14.03
C GLY A 97 4.75 -11.22 13.32
N VAL A 98 4.41 -10.39 12.34
CA VAL A 98 3.22 -10.58 11.52
C VAL A 98 3.38 -11.83 10.66
N ASN A 99 2.33 -12.61 10.52
CA ASN A 99 2.36 -13.89 9.80
C ASN A 99 2.09 -13.73 8.31
N TYR A 100 1.10 -12.91 7.96
CA TYR A 100 0.68 -12.70 6.57
C TYR A 100 0.43 -11.23 6.28
N LEU A 101 0.82 -10.81 5.07
CA LEU A 101 0.28 -9.61 4.45
C LEU A 101 -0.94 -10.02 3.64
N TYR A 102 -1.99 -9.22 3.65
CA TYR A 102 -3.14 -9.48 2.79
C TYR A 102 -3.69 -8.20 2.17
N ASN A 103 -4.37 -8.39 1.05
CA ASN A 103 -5.09 -7.31 0.36
C ASN A 103 -6.43 -7.84 -0.12
N ALA A 104 -7.46 -7.02 0.04
CA ALA A 104 -8.78 -7.27 -0.49
C ALA A 104 -8.99 -6.36 -1.69
N VAL A 105 -8.87 -6.90 -2.91
CA VAL A 105 -9.18 -6.13 -4.11
C VAL A 105 -10.68 -5.86 -4.13
N ARG A 106 -11.06 -4.59 -4.13
CA ARG A 106 -12.47 -4.21 -4.05
C ARG A 106 -13.25 -4.64 -5.30
N PRO A 107 -14.47 -5.17 -5.14
CA PRO A 107 -15.29 -5.54 -6.29
C PRO A 107 -15.54 -4.37 -7.25
N ALA A 108 -15.59 -3.15 -6.72
CA ALA A 108 -15.80 -1.92 -7.49
C ALA A 108 -14.55 -1.40 -8.19
N HIS A 109 -13.38 -2.02 -7.97
CA HIS A 109 -12.14 -1.58 -8.60
C HIS A 109 -12.23 -1.79 -10.12
N PRO A 110 -12.08 -0.72 -10.92
CA PRO A 110 -12.23 -0.83 -12.39
C PRO A 110 -11.18 -1.73 -13.03
N ASP A 111 -10.00 -1.88 -12.43
CA ASP A 111 -8.90 -2.71 -12.93
C ASP A 111 -8.68 -3.95 -12.06
N ARG A 112 -9.73 -4.51 -11.50
CA ARG A 112 -9.65 -5.62 -10.54
C ARG A 112 -8.82 -6.80 -11.03
N ILE A 113 -9.01 -7.22 -12.27
CA ILE A 113 -8.28 -8.36 -12.85
C ILE A 113 -6.78 -8.04 -12.93
N ARG A 114 -6.44 -6.85 -13.37
CA ARG A 114 -5.05 -6.40 -13.52
C ARG A 114 -4.35 -6.30 -12.16
N VAL A 115 -5.02 -5.73 -11.16
CA VAL A 115 -4.49 -5.62 -9.79
C VAL A 115 -4.29 -7.01 -9.18
N THR A 116 -5.25 -7.91 -9.35
CA THR A 116 -5.16 -9.29 -8.88
C THR A 116 -3.93 -10.00 -9.47
N ARG A 117 -3.72 -9.87 -10.78
CA ARG A 117 -2.55 -10.45 -11.45
C ARG A 117 -1.25 -9.84 -10.94
N TRP A 118 -1.23 -8.54 -10.67
CA TRP A 118 -0.06 -7.86 -10.11
C TRP A 118 0.26 -8.40 -8.72
N LEU A 119 -0.76 -8.56 -7.86
CA LEU A 119 -0.58 -9.15 -6.54
C LEU A 119 0.01 -10.57 -6.64
N GLU A 120 -0.52 -11.40 -7.53
CA GLU A 120 -0.04 -12.75 -7.72
C GLU A 120 1.42 -12.78 -8.18
N ARG A 121 1.80 -11.89 -9.10
CA ARG A 121 3.20 -11.75 -9.51
C ARG A 121 4.12 -11.31 -8.38
N ASN A 122 3.60 -10.64 -7.37
CA ASN A 122 4.33 -10.20 -6.18
C ASN A 122 4.19 -11.17 -5.00
N GLY A 123 3.83 -12.42 -5.27
CA GLY A 123 3.84 -13.49 -4.28
C GLY A 123 2.58 -13.63 -3.45
N PHE A 124 1.51 -12.90 -3.78
CA PHE A 124 0.23 -13.06 -3.11
C PHE A 124 -0.56 -14.19 -3.75
N GLU A 125 -1.19 -15.01 -2.92
CA GLU A 125 -1.98 -16.15 -3.38
C GLU A 125 -3.43 -15.97 -2.93
N PRO A 126 -4.41 -16.37 -3.78
CA PRO A 126 -5.81 -16.32 -3.36
C PRO A 126 -6.04 -17.25 -2.19
N SER A 127 -6.76 -16.76 -1.19
CA SER A 127 -7.24 -17.56 -0.07
C SER A 127 -8.75 -17.76 -0.17
N GLY A 128 -9.29 -18.79 0.48
CA GLY A 128 -10.70 -19.16 0.35
C GLY A 128 -11.70 -18.12 0.85
N ASP A 129 -11.23 -17.04 1.45
CA ASP A 129 -12.06 -15.95 2.00
C ASP A 129 -12.17 -14.74 1.07
N GLY A 130 -11.71 -14.85 -0.17
CA GLY A 130 -11.73 -13.76 -1.14
C GLY A 130 -10.56 -12.78 -1.04
N LEU A 131 -9.63 -13.04 -0.12
CA LEU A 131 -8.43 -12.23 0.05
C LEU A 131 -7.26 -12.80 -0.74
N HIS A 132 -6.27 -11.96 -0.98
CA HIS A 132 -4.95 -12.38 -1.49
C HIS A 132 -3.95 -12.22 -0.35
N LYS A 133 -3.22 -13.29 -0.05
CA LYS A 133 -2.28 -13.35 1.08
C LYS A 133 -0.87 -13.71 0.65
N ARG A 134 0.10 -13.09 1.30
CA ARG A 134 1.50 -13.43 1.17
C ARG A 134 2.07 -13.73 2.56
N ARG A 135 2.69 -14.89 2.70
CA ARG A 135 3.33 -15.26 3.95
C ARG A 135 4.57 -14.40 4.19
N VAL A 136 4.69 -13.88 5.40
CA VAL A 136 5.85 -13.09 5.81
C VAL A 136 6.99 -14.03 6.18
N PRO A 137 8.17 -13.93 5.55
CA PRO A 137 9.32 -14.75 5.90
C PRO A 137 9.79 -14.50 7.33
N ARG A 138 10.30 -15.53 7.94
CA ARG A 138 10.87 -15.47 9.28
C ARG A 138 12.38 -15.64 9.23
#